data_0fc20937b1d13e545b742ea4237389cb
#
_entry.id   0fc20937b1d13e545b742ea4237389cb
#
_cell.length_a   1.000
_cell.length_b   1.000
_cell.length_c   1.000
_cell.angle_alpha   90.00
_cell.angle_beta   90.00
_cell.angle_gamma   90.00
#
_symmetry.space_group_name_H-M   'P 1'
#
loop_
_entity.id
_entity.type
_entity.pdbx_description
1 polymer ?
#
loop_
_entity_poly.entity_id
_entity_poly.type
_entity_poly.pdbx_seq_one_letter_code
_entity_poly.pdbx_strand_id
1 'polypeptide(L)'
;MKRIFIIITFFLTLFLPVFTFAQGGFKMDTIKTSNGNLEITFFGHATLMFSFGGKIIHVDPWTSFTDYRDFPKADIILITHEHFDHLDKKAIDTLKKDGTEIIANEAAIKQIGEGTVMKNGDVKTVSGFKIEAVPAYNLAPDTRFHPKGVGNGYLITFGDKRVYVAGDTENTPDMKALKNIDIAFLPMNLPYTMTPEMVADAAKAFRPSILYPYHYGETDTSKLVDLLKDEKDIEVRIRKMQ
;
A
#
# COMPACT_ATOMS: atom_id res chain seq x y z
N MET A 1 65.11 27.26 -10.10
CA MET A 1 64.41 26.13 -9.43
C MET A 1 63.01 26.59 -9.09
N LYS A 2 61.97 26.15 -9.84
CA LYS A 2 60.55 26.46 -9.57
C LYS A 2 60.01 25.40 -8.65
N ARG A 3 59.53 25.78 -7.46
CA ARG A 3 58.88 24.87 -6.51
C ARG A 3 57.37 24.75 -6.90
N ILE A 4 56.95 23.55 -7.26
CA ILE A 4 55.55 23.21 -7.51
C ILE A 4 54.91 22.86 -6.18
N PHE A 5 53.94 23.63 -5.73
CA PHE A 5 53.10 23.30 -4.58
C PHE A 5 51.91 22.47 -5.09
N ILE A 6 51.87 21.19 -4.67
CA ILE A 6 50.70 20.32 -4.90
C ILE A 6 49.72 20.55 -3.76
N ILE A 7 48.56 21.14 -4.03
CA ILE A 7 47.48 21.26 -3.05
C ILE A 7 46.67 19.95 -3.16
N ILE A 8 46.75 19.12 -2.13
CA ILE A 8 45.91 17.92 -2.01
C ILE A 8 44.64 18.35 -1.31
N THR A 9 43.56 18.45 -2.07
CA THR A 9 42.21 18.72 -1.53
C THR A 9 41.62 17.38 -1.01
N PHE A 10 41.54 17.23 0.30
CA PHE A 10 40.86 16.13 0.94
C PHE A 10 39.34 16.36 0.85
N PHE A 11 38.63 15.57 0.03
CA PHE A 11 37.19 15.47 0.08
C PHE A 11 36.81 14.64 1.30
N LEU A 12 36.37 15.28 2.37
CA LEU A 12 35.74 14.64 3.51
C LEU A 12 34.31 14.26 3.11
N THR A 13 34.11 12.99 2.69
CA THR A 13 32.75 12.46 2.49
C THR A 13 32.10 12.27 3.87
N LEU A 14 31.21 13.19 4.21
CA LEU A 14 30.38 13.08 5.41
C LEU A 14 29.41 11.90 5.18
N PHE A 15 29.72 10.73 5.75
CA PHE A 15 28.75 9.67 5.90
C PHE A 15 27.77 10.10 6.99
N LEU A 16 26.62 10.65 6.61
CA LEU A 16 25.50 10.79 7.53
C LEU A 16 24.95 9.38 7.81
N PRO A 17 24.87 8.95 9.07
CA PRO A 17 24.24 7.69 9.40
C PRO A 17 22.75 7.78 8.97
N VAL A 18 22.35 6.90 8.08
CA VAL A 18 20.93 6.68 7.80
C VAL A 18 20.37 5.99 9.04
N PHE A 19 19.76 6.77 9.92
CA PHE A 19 18.98 6.22 11.03
C PHE A 19 17.73 5.57 10.44
N THR A 20 17.75 4.26 10.26
CA THR A 20 16.53 3.47 10.13
C THR A 20 15.86 3.48 11.50
N PHE A 21 14.92 4.39 11.71
CA PHE A 21 14.05 4.32 12.87
C PHE A 21 13.20 3.06 12.71
N ALA A 22 13.44 2.07 13.58
CA ALA A 22 12.47 1.01 13.82
C ALA A 22 11.27 1.67 14.52
N GLN A 23 10.31 2.16 13.75
CA GLN A 23 9.10 2.79 14.26
C GLN A 23 8.26 1.71 14.93
N GLY A 24 8.16 1.76 16.27
CA GLY A 24 7.17 1.01 17.04
C GLY A 24 7.23 -0.53 16.96
N GLY A 25 8.36 -1.15 16.54
CA GLY A 25 8.46 -2.62 16.43
C GLY A 25 7.76 -3.24 15.21
N PHE A 26 7.20 -2.43 14.31
CA PHE A 26 6.59 -2.90 13.06
C PHE A 26 7.65 -3.30 12.03
N LYS A 27 7.34 -4.32 11.22
CA LYS A 27 8.20 -4.71 10.11
C LYS A 27 8.14 -3.66 9.00
N MET A 28 9.27 -3.44 8.34
CA MET A 28 9.42 -2.53 7.23
C MET A 28 10.23 -3.23 6.13
N ASP A 29 9.77 -3.06 4.88
CA ASP A 29 10.52 -3.45 3.69
C ASP A 29 10.98 -2.22 2.94
N THR A 30 12.18 -2.30 2.36
CA THR A 30 12.75 -1.26 1.50
C THR A 30 12.85 -1.78 0.06
N ILE A 31 12.23 -1.08 -0.87
CA ILE A 31 12.24 -1.40 -2.31
C ILE A 31 12.99 -0.30 -3.05
N LYS A 32 13.98 -0.68 -3.84
CA LYS A 32 14.71 0.25 -4.71
C LYS A 32 13.83 0.66 -5.89
N THR A 33 13.78 1.95 -6.16
CA THR A 33 13.16 2.53 -7.34
C THR A 33 14.14 3.40 -8.11
N SER A 34 13.76 3.89 -9.30
CA SER A 34 14.57 4.84 -10.09
C SER A 34 14.84 6.17 -9.37
N ASN A 35 13.97 6.56 -8.42
CA ASN A 35 14.00 7.87 -7.77
C ASN A 35 14.23 7.79 -6.25
N GLY A 36 14.87 6.72 -5.77
CA GLY A 36 15.16 6.50 -4.36
C GLY A 36 14.51 5.25 -3.80
N ASN A 37 14.53 5.10 -2.50
CA ASN A 37 13.96 3.95 -1.82
C ASN A 37 12.49 4.20 -1.48
N LEU A 38 11.63 3.24 -1.79
CA LEU A 38 10.29 3.13 -1.23
C LEU A 38 10.38 2.29 0.05
N GLU A 39 9.98 2.86 1.17
CA GLU A 39 9.84 2.16 2.44
C GLU A 39 8.37 1.83 2.68
N ILE A 40 8.10 0.57 3.06
CA ILE A 40 6.75 0.05 3.30
C ILE A 40 6.68 -0.45 4.73
N THR A 41 5.87 0.19 5.57
CA THR A 41 5.63 -0.25 6.96
C THR A 41 4.32 -1.00 7.04
N PHE A 42 4.33 -2.16 7.72
CA PHE A 42 3.20 -3.06 7.88
C PHE A 42 2.66 -2.98 9.32
N PHE A 43 1.48 -2.40 9.50
CA PHE A 43 0.88 -2.27 10.84
C PHE A 43 0.06 -3.49 11.24
N GLY A 44 -0.66 -4.08 10.29
CA GLY A 44 -1.56 -5.19 10.47
C GLY A 44 -2.83 -5.00 9.64
N HIS A 45 -3.62 -6.08 9.48
CA HIS A 45 -4.86 -6.11 8.71
C HIS A 45 -4.67 -5.54 7.29
N ALA A 46 -5.28 -4.38 6.99
CA ALA A 46 -5.11 -3.69 5.71
C ALA A 46 -4.27 -2.40 5.83
N THR A 47 -3.74 -2.10 7.01
CA THR A 47 -3.08 -0.84 7.31
C THR A 47 -1.62 -0.81 6.87
N LEU A 48 -1.29 0.13 5.99
CA LEU A 48 0.05 0.32 5.43
C LEU A 48 0.50 1.78 5.55
N MET A 49 1.82 2.00 5.62
CA MET A 49 2.42 3.31 5.41
C MET A 49 3.52 3.19 4.36
N PHE A 50 3.50 4.09 3.40
CA PHE A 50 4.55 4.27 2.40
C PHE A 50 5.33 5.56 2.68
N SER A 51 6.66 5.46 2.71
CA SER A 51 7.56 6.61 2.77
C SER A 51 8.37 6.66 1.48
N PHE A 52 8.29 7.78 0.74
CA PHE A 52 8.99 7.94 -0.53
C PHE A 52 9.22 9.42 -0.86
N GLY A 53 10.46 9.78 -1.19
CA GLY A 53 10.81 11.14 -1.59
C GLY A 53 10.49 12.22 -0.55
N GLY A 54 10.55 11.87 0.74
CA GLY A 54 10.19 12.74 1.86
C GLY A 54 8.69 12.92 2.07
N LYS A 55 7.86 12.14 1.37
CA LYS A 55 6.39 12.11 1.48
C LYS A 55 5.92 10.86 2.19
N ILE A 56 4.83 10.99 2.93
CA ILE A 56 4.20 9.91 3.71
C ILE A 56 2.77 9.68 3.21
N ILE A 57 2.48 8.43 2.84
CA ILE A 57 1.14 7.98 2.46
C ILE A 57 0.68 6.92 3.46
N HIS A 58 -0.43 7.13 4.13
CA HIS A 58 -1.10 6.11 4.92
C HIS A 58 -2.27 5.51 4.15
N VAL A 59 -2.44 4.20 4.21
CA VAL A 59 -3.57 3.47 3.63
C VAL A 59 -4.33 2.78 4.75
N ASP A 60 -5.64 2.98 4.78
CA ASP A 60 -6.58 2.40 5.74
C ASP A 60 -6.06 2.41 7.19
N PRO A 61 -5.67 3.58 7.73
CA PRO A 61 -5.10 3.66 9.07
C PRO A 61 -6.15 3.31 10.12
N TRP A 62 -5.83 2.34 11.01
CA TRP A 62 -6.73 1.84 12.05
C TRP A 62 -6.06 1.83 13.42
N THR A 63 -6.68 2.53 14.42
CA THR A 63 -6.11 2.67 15.76
C THR A 63 -6.06 1.37 16.57
N SER A 64 -6.67 0.27 16.09
CA SER A 64 -6.55 -1.04 16.73
C SER A 64 -5.13 -1.61 16.72
N PHE A 65 -4.26 -1.15 15.80
CA PHE A 65 -2.89 -1.66 15.69
C PHE A 65 -1.85 -0.79 16.35
N THR A 66 -2.06 0.54 16.41
CA THR A 66 -1.08 1.45 16.99
C THR A 66 -1.67 2.79 17.36
N ASP A 67 -0.97 3.51 18.24
CA ASP A 67 -1.19 4.93 18.48
C ASP A 67 -0.39 5.74 17.46
N TYR A 68 -1.08 6.37 16.53
CA TYR A 68 -0.46 7.12 15.43
C TYR A 68 0.23 8.41 15.86
N ARG A 69 0.18 8.80 17.15
CA ARG A 69 0.89 10.01 17.65
C ARG A 69 2.40 9.92 17.48
N ASP A 70 2.96 8.72 17.48
CA ASP A 70 4.39 8.47 17.35
C ASP A 70 4.84 8.29 15.88
N PHE A 71 3.89 8.37 14.94
CA PHE A 71 4.18 8.19 13.52
C PHE A 71 4.16 9.50 12.74
N PRO A 72 4.88 9.57 11.59
CA PRO A 72 4.92 10.78 10.78
C PRO A 72 3.52 11.14 10.25
N LYS A 73 3.22 12.44 10.26
CA LYS A 73 2.00 12.98 9.68
C LYS A 73 1.93 12.70 8.19
N ALA A 74 0.73 12.43 7.71
CA ALA A 74 0.47 12.08 6.33
C ALA A 74 0.55 13.30 5.39
N ASP A 75 1.14 13.10 4.21
CA ASP A 75 0.90 13.96 3.06
C ASP A 75 -0.36 13.51 2.32
N ILE A 76 -0.62 12.19 2.29
CA ILE A 76 -1.80 11.59 1.69
C ILE A 76 -2.35 10.50 2.64
N ILE A 77 -3.68 10.46 2.78
CA ILE A 77 -4.41 9.35 3.41
C ILE A 77 -5.33 8.75 2.35
N LEU A 78 -5.14 7.47 2.05
CA LEU A 78 -6.00 6.70 1.15
C LEU A 78 -6.91 5.80 1.97
N ILE A 79 -8.21 5.87 1.72
CA ILE A 79 -9.21 4.97 2.32
C ILE A 79 -9.85 4.17 1.20
N THR A 80 -9.76 2.84 1.26
CA THR A 80 -10.26 1.95 0.22
C THR A 80 -11.79 1.92 0.19
N HIS A 81 -12.41 1.84 1.36
CA HIS A 81 -13.87 1.83 1.51
C HIS A 81 -14.28 2.21 2.95
N GLU A 82 -15.59 2.30 3.18
CA GLU A 82 -16.19 2.89 4.39
C GLU A 82 -16.34 1.95 5.59
N HIS A 83 -15.90 0.70 5.52
CA HIS A 83 -16.01 -0.22 6.66
C HIS A 83 -15.09 0.22 7.81
N PHE A 84 -15.50 -0.12 9.04
CA PHE A 84 -14.89 0.38 10.28
C PHE A 84 -13.43 -0.03 10.50
N ASP A 85 -13.02 -1.13 9.88
CA ASP A 85 -11.66 -1.69 9.93
C ASP A 85 -10.73 -1.12 8.85
N HIS A 86 -11.27 -0.24 7.98
CA HIS A 86 -10.53 0.53 6.97
C HIS A 86 -10.66 2.04 7.17
N LEU A 87 -11.79 2.51 7.71
CA LEU A 87 -12.06 3.92 7.97
C LEU A 87 -12.13 4.21 9.47
N ASP A 88 -11.05 4.74 10.03
CA ASP A 88 -10.98 5.19 11.41
C ASP A 88 -10.72 6.71 11.47
N LYS A 89 -11.75 7.46 11.81
CA LYS A 89 -11.68 8.94 11.93
C LYS A 89 -10.63 9.39 12.93
N LYS A 90 -10.45 8.65 14.04
CA LYS A 90 -9.45 8.99 15.06
C LYS A 90 -8.03 8.83 14.52
N ALA A 91 -7.77 7.78 13.74
CA ALA A 91 -6.50 7.60 13.05
C ALA A 91 -6.26 8.73 12.04
N ILE A 92 -7.27 9.04 11.21
CA ILE A 92 -7.21 10.12 10.22
C ILE A 92 -6.90 11.45 10.90
N ASP A 93 -7.65 11.82 11.95
CA ASP A 93 -7.44 13.09 12.67
C ASP A 93 -6.07 13.17 13.35
N THR A 94 -5.56 12.03 13.84
CA THR A 94 -4.21 11.95 14.42
C THR A 94 -3.12 12.13 13.38
N LEU A 95 -3.33 11.61 12.16
CA LEU A 95 -2.32 11.63 11.08
C LEU A 95 -2.33 12.92 10.26
N LYS A 96 -3.42 13.69 10.28
CA LYS A 96 -3.52 14.93 9.51
C LYS A 96 -2.49 16.00 9.95
N LYS A 97 -2.03 16.77 9.00
CA LYS A 97 -1.33 18.05 9.10
C LYS A 97 -1.90 19.02 8.08
N ASP A 98 -1.50 20.28 8.12
CA ASP A 98 -1.86 21.24 7.08
C ASP A 98 -1.40 20.75 5.72
N GLY A 99 -2.33 20.71 4.74
CA GLY A 99 -2.08 20.21 3.39
C GLY A 99 -2.14 18.71 3.20
N THR A 100 -2.57 17.93 4.22
CA THR A 100 -2.87 16.50 4.03
C THR A 100 -4.03 16.32 3.07
N GLU A 101 -3.84 15.50 2.02
CA GLU A 101 -4.87 15.14 1.06
C GLU A 101 -5.51 13.80 1.44
N ILE A 102 -6.81 13.81 1.74
CA ILE A 102 -7.59 12.59 2.02
C ILE A 102 -8.29 12.18 0.73
N ILE A 103 -8.14 10.93 0.33
CA ILE A 103 -8.73 10.37 -0.89
C ILE A 103 -9.47 9.09 -0.53
N ALA A 104 -10.74 9.00 -0.94
CA ALA A 104 -11.55 7.82 -0.69
C ALA A 104 -12.68 7.69 -1.72
N ASN A 105 -13.48 6.61 -1.59
CA ASN A 105 -14.75 6.49 -2.27
C ASN A 105 -15.79 7.49 -1.72
N GLU A 106 -16.91 7.66 -2.39
CA GLU A 106 -17.95 8.63 -2.02
C GLU A 106 -18.55 8.37 -0.62
N ALA A 107 -18.77 7.08 -0.28
CA ALA A 107 -19.34 6.70 1.00
C ALA A 107 -18.39 7.03 2.18
N ALA A 108 -17.10 6.76 2.01
CA ALA A 108 -16.08 7.10 3.00
C ALA A 108 -15.92 8.62 3.17
N ILE A 109 -15.86 9.39 2.09
CA ILE A 109 -15.77 10.87 2.16
C ILE A 109 -17.00 11.46 2.86
N LYS A 110 -18.19 10.91 2.61
CA LYS A 110 -19.41 11.33 3.32
C LYS A 110 -19.31 11.09 4.83
N GLN A 111 -18.71 9.99 5.26
CA GLN A 111 -18.51 9.69 6.69
C GLN A 111 -17.39 10.56 7.30
N ILE A 112 -16.28 10.77 6.59
CA ILE A 112 -15.15 11.59 7.05
C ILE A 112 -15.59 13.05 7.18
N GLY A 113 -16.33 13.58 6.20
CA GLY A 113 -16.81 14.96 6.13
C GLY A 113 -15.89 15.91 5.36
N GLU A 114 -14.75 15.42 4.87
CA GLU A 114 -13.78 16.17 4.06
C GLU A 114 -12.98 15.24 3.16
N GLY A 115 -12.27 15.79 2.18
CA GLY A 115 -11.38 15.05 1.27
C GLY A 115 -11.86 15.04 -0.17
N THR A 116 -11.17 14.25 -0.99
CA THR A 116 -11.41 14.13 -2.44
C THR A 116 -12.01 12.77 -2.76
N VAL A 117 -13.16 12.76 -3.41
CA VAL A 117 -13.76 11.54 -3.95
C VAL A 117 -12.95 11.07 -5.16
N MET A 118 -12.59 9.78 -5.16
CA MET A 118 -12.19 9.05 -6.36
C MET A 118 -13.17 7.91 -6.63
N LYS A 119 -13.64 7.82 -7.87
CA LYS A 119 -14.52 6.75 -8.37
C LYS A 119 -13.67 5.71 -9.09
N ASN A 120 -14.19 4.48 -9.19
CA ASN A 120 -13.54 3.43 -9.97
C ASN A 120 -13.17 3.93 -11.37
N GLY A 121 -11.90 3.76 -11.77
CA GLY A 121 -11.34 4.20 -13.05
C GLY A 121 -10.76 5.62 -13.03
N ASP A 122 -10.96 6.40 -11.97
CA ASP A 122 -10.35 7.73 -11.87
C ASP A 122 -8.83 7.64 -11.76
N VAL A 123 -8.16 8.62 -12.39
CA VAL A 123 -6.70 8.80 -12.31
C VAL A 123 -6.41 10.23 -11.87
N LYS A 124 -5.66 10.40 -10.80
CA LYS A 124 -5.26 11.72 -10.28
C LYS A 124 -3.76 11.77 -9.99
N THR A 125 -3.19 12.97 -10.10
CA THR A 125 -1.86 13.24 -9.54
C THR A 125 -2.04 14.05 -8.26
N VAL A 126 -1.58 13.49 -7.15
CA VAL A 126 -1.79 14.01 -5.80
C VAL A 126 -0.44 14.07 -5.09
N SER A 127 -0.05 15.24 -4.59
CA SER A 127 1.26 15.46 -3.95
C SER A 127 2.46 14.90 -4.73
N GLY A 128 2.35 14.84 -6.07
CA GLY A 128 3.39 14.31 -6.97
C GLY A 128 3.27 12.82 -7.30
N PHE A 129 2.31 12.10 -6.71
CA PHE A 129 2.06 10.68 -7.01
C PHE A 129 0.91 10.52 -8.00
N LYS A 130 1.11 9.67 -9.01
CA LYS A 130 0.01 9.19 -9.84
C LYS A 130 -0.73 8.11 -9.07
N ILE A 131 -2.03 8.30 -8.85
CA ILE A 131 -2.94 7.38 -8.15
C ILE A 131 -4.08 7.04 -9.09
N GLU A 132 -4.36 5.75 -9.25
CA GLU A 132 -5.43 5.22 -10.09
C GLU A 132 -6.38 4.40 -9.19
N ALA A 133 -7.68 4.68 -9.23
CA ALA A 133 -8.69 3.91 -8.48
C ALA A 133 -9.13 2.69 -9.29
N VAL A 134 -8.88 1.51 -8.76
CA VAL A 134 -9.24 0.21 -9.35
C VAL A 134 -10.52 -0.29 -8.68
N PRO A 135 -11.51 -0.83 -9.42
CA PRO A 135 -12.70 -1.41 -8.81
C PRO A 135 -12.36 -2.51 -7.79
N ALA A 136 -12.86 -2.38 -6.56
CA ALA A 136 -12.76 -3.38 -5.51
C ALA A 136 -14.17 -3.87 -5.15
N TYR A 137 -14.44 -5.17 -5.34
CA TYR A 137 -15.78 -5.73 -5.11
C TYR A 137 -15.78 -7.26 -5.03
N ASN A 138 -16.86 -7.83 -4.47
CA ASN A 138 -17.12 -9.27 -4.46
C ASN A 138 -17.94 -9.69 -5.70
N LEU A 139 -17.67 -10.90 -6.19
CA LEU A 139 -18.38 -11.49 -7.32
C LEU A 139 -19.73 -12.11 -6.87
N ALA A 140 -20.69 -12.19 -7.78
CA ALA A 140 -21.93 -12.91 -7.50
C ALA A 140 -21.65 -14.40 -7.17
N PRO A 141 -22.44 -15.05 -6.30
CA PRO A 141 -23.73 -14.57 -5.77
C PRO A 141 -23.62 -13.70 -4.50
N ASP A 142 -22.46 -13.65 -3.81
CA ASP A 142 -22.35 -12.96 -2.53
C ASP A 142 -21.64 -11.59 -2.65
N THR A 143 -22.42 -10.55 -2.91
CA THR A 143 -21.93 -9.16 -2.99
C THR A 143 -22.29 -8.33 -1.76
N ARG A 144 -22.75 -8.96 -0.67
CA ARG A 144 -23.30 -8.27 0.50
C ARG A 144 -22.30 -7.32 1.15
N PHE A 145 -21.04 -7.71 1.21
CA PHE A 145 -20.02 -6.94 1.90
C PHE A 145 -19.42 -5.86 1.02
N HIS A 146 -19.09 -6.19 -0.24
CA HIS A 146 -18.39 -5.28 -1.15
C HIS A 146 -19.08 -5.27 -2.52
N PRO A 147 -20.16 -4.48 -2.66
CA PRO A 147 -20.90 -4.38 -3.94
C PRO A 147 -20.05 -3.67 -5.00
N LYS A 148 -20.20 -4.09 -6.26
CA LYS A 148 -19.50 -3.48 -7.39
C LYS A 148 -19.81 -1.99 -7.52
N GLY A 149 -18.78 -1.18 -7.78
CA GLY A 149 -18.88 0.25 -8.01
C GLY A 149 -18.80 1.12 -6.75
N VAL A 150 -18.54 0.52 -5.58
CA VAL A 150 -18.42 1.22 -4.28
C VAL A 150 -16.97 1.32 -3.84
N GLY A 151 -16.33 0.20 -3.53
CA GLY A 151 -14.95 0.17 -3.03
C GLY A 151 -13.90 0.50 -4.08
N ASN A 152 -12.78 1.04 -3.65
CA ASN A 152 -11.58 1.28 -4.46
C ASN A 152 -10.41 0.45 -3.95
N GLY A 153 -9.71 -0.23 -4.86
CA GLY A 153 -8.29 -0.46 -4.70
C GLY A 153 -7.52 0.74 -5.26
N TYR A 154 -6.26 0.88 -4.90
CA TYR A 154 -5.41 1.97 -5.41
C TYR A 154 -4.16 1.43 -6.07
N LEU A 155 -3.85 1.94 -7.24
CA LEU A 155 -2.59 1.74 -7.94
C LEU A 155 -1.77 3.03 -7.84
N ILE A 156 -0.66 2.97 -7.12
CA ILE A 156 0.19 4.13 -6.80
C ILE A 156 1.53 3.96 -7.50
N THR A 157 2.03 5.02 -8.13
CA THR A 157 3.33 5.00 -8.81
C THR A 157 4.41 5.68 -7.96
N PHE A 158 5.47 4.94 -7.63
CA PHE A 158 6.65 5.38 -6.90
C PHE A 158 7.90 5.26 -7.79
N GLY A 159 8.32 6.35 -8.41
CA GLY A 159 9.38 6.29 -9.43
C GLY A 159 8.99 5.40 -10.60
N ASP A 160 9.74 4.32 -10.82
CA ASP A 160 9.45 3.30 -11.85
C ASP A 160 8.58 2.14 -11.31
N LYS A 161 8.19 2.14 -10.04
CA LYS A 161 7.43 1.05 -9.41
C LYS A 161 5.95 1.36 -9.31
N ARG A 162 5.12 0.40 -9.74
CA ARG A 162 3.66 0.45 -9.60
C ARG A 162 3.21 -0.49 -8.48
N VAL A 163 2.59 0.08 -7.46
CA VAL A 163 2.14 -0.62 -6.25
C VAL A 163 0.63 -0.66 -6.23
N TYR A 164 0.07 -1.86 -6.22
CA TYR A 164 -1.37 -2.09 -6.13
C TYR A 164 -1.77 -2.50 -4.72
N VAL A 165 -2.64 -1.72 -4.08
CA VAL A 165 -3.33 -2.05 -2.84
C VAL A 165 -4.78 -2.34 -3.19
N ALA A 166 -5.21 -3.59 -3.04
CA ALA A 166 -6.47 -4.04 -3.61
C ALA A 166 -7.73 -3.51 -2.89
N GLY A 167 -7.63 -3.18 -1.59
CA GLY A 167 -8.81 -3.03 -0.74
C GLY A 167 -9.50 -4.37 -0.55
N ASP A 168 -10.73 -4.37 -0.07
CA ASP A 168 -11.52 -5.59 0.08
C ASP A 168 -12.21 -5.95 -1.21
N THR A 169 -11.83 -7.08 -1.77
CA THR A 169 -12.27 -7.52 -3.09
C THR A 169 -12.05 -9.02 -3.27
N GLU A 170 -12.74 -9.61 -4.23
CA GLU A 170 -12.39 -10.91 -4.79
C GLU A 170 -11.49 -10.76 -6.04
N ASN A 171 -11.09 -11.89 -6.65
CA ASN A 171 -10.24 -11.96 -7.83
C ASN A 171 -10.97 -11.53 -9.13
N THR A 172 -11.43 -10.30 -9.14
CA THR A 172 -12.29 -9.74 -10.19
C THR A 172 -11.61 -9.70 -11.57
N PRO A 173 -12.41 -9.66 -12.67
CA PRO A 173 -11.86 -9.42 -14.02
C PRO A 173 -11.07 -8.11 -14.12
N ASP A 174 -11.51 -7.05 -13.41
CA ASP A 174 -10.83 -5.75 -13.37
C ASP A 174 -9.42 -5.89 -12.78
N MET A 175 -9.28 -6.61 -11.64
CA MET A 175 -7.99 -6.92 -11.04
C MET A 175 -7.09 -7.74 -11.97
N LYS A 176 -7.63 -8.81 -12.57
CA LYS A 176 -6.86 -9.69 -13.48
C LYS A 176 -6.40 -9.00 -14.76
N ALA A 177 -7.07 -7.93 -15.16
CA ALA A 177 -6.70 -7.13 -16.33
C ALA A 177 -5.56 -6.15 -16.09
N LEU A 178 -5.12 -5.95 -14.84
CA LEU A 178 -4.00 -5.05 -14.49
C LEU A 178 -2.72 -5.47 -15.21
N LYS A 179 -1.85 -4.48 -15.52
CA LYS A 179 -0.58 -4.70 -16.22
C LYS A 179 0.54 -3.91 -15.55
N ASN A 180 1.74 -4.45 -15.67
CA ASN A 180 2.96 -3.81 -15.19
C ASN A 180 2.87 -3.45 -13.70
N ILE A 181 2.48 -4.43 -12.88
CA ILE A 181 2.40 -4.30 -11.43
C ILE A 181 3.69 -4.86 -10.83
N ASP A 182 4.45 -4.01 -10.13
CA ASP A 182 5.67 -4.45 -9.45
C ASP A 182 5.36 -5.08 -8.08
N ILE A 183 4.42 -4.47 -7.34
CA ILE A 183 4.07 -4.90 -5.97
C ILE A 183 2.56 -4.94 -5.85
N ALA A 184 2.02 -6.01 -5.26
CA ALA A 184 0.60 -6.13 -4.97
C ALA A 184 0.34 -6.53 -3.52
N PHE A 185 -0.67 -5.90 -2.92
CA PHE A 185 -1.28 -6.27 -1.65
C PHE A 185 -2.66 -6.82 -1.93
N LEU A 186 -2.88 -8.13 -1.68
CA LEU A 186 -4.13 -8.81 -1.95
C LEU A 186 -4.75 -9.36 -0.67
N PRO A 187 -6.05 -9.08 -0.40
CA PRO A 187 -6.73 -9.57 0.79
C PRO A 187 -7.03 -11.07 0.68
N MET A 188 -6.98 -11.78 1.82
CA MET A 188 -7.13 -13.24 1.82
C MET A 188 -7.92 -13.73 3.05
N ASN A 189 -9.15 -13.27 3.23
CA ASN A 189 -9.99 -13.55 4.39
C ASN A 189 -11.45 -13.84 4.02
N LEU A 190 -11.84 -15.12 4.01
CA LEU A 190 -13.25 -15.49 3.86
C LEU A 190 -14.06 -15.22 5.15
N PRO A 191 -15.34 -14.89 5.02
CA PRO A 191 -16.15 -14.83 3.78
C PRO A 191 -16.10 -13.47 3.08
N TYR A 192 -15.23 -12.58 3.48
CA TYR A 192 -15.25 -11.16 3.08
C TYR A 192 -14.51 -10.90 1.77
N THR A 193 -13.39 -11.61 1.53
CA THR A 193 -12.51 -11.38 0.39
C THR A 193 -12.13 -12.69 -0.32
N MET A 194 -10.86 -13.00 -0.50
CA MET A 194 -10.39 -14.12 -1.32
C MET A 194 -9.94 -15.33 -0.49
N THR A 195 -10.02 -16.53 -1.09
CA THR A 195 -9.26 -17.71 -0.65
C THR A 195 -7.81 -17.62 -1.14
N PRO A 196 -6.88 -18.44 -0.60
CA PRO A 196 -5.52 -18.55 -1.16
C PRO A 196 -5.51 -18.90 -2.65
N GLU A 197 -6.46 -19.74 -3.12
CA GLU A 197 -6.58 -20.15 -4.53
C GLU A 197 -7.02 -18.96 -5.41
N MET A 198 -7.94 -18.12 -4.93
CA MET A 198 -8.40 -16.92 -5.63
C MET A 198 -7.27 -15.88 -5.73
N VAL A 199 -6.48 -15.71 -4.65
CA VAL A 199 -5.29 -14.84 -4.67
C VAL A 199 -4.25 -15.36 -5.66
N ALA A 200 -3.97 -16.67 -5.66
CA ALA A 200 -3.04 -17.28 -6.59
C ALA A 200 -3.51 -17.13 -8.06
N ASP A 201 -4.80 -17.30 -8.33
CA ASP A 201 -5.39 -17.11 -9.66
C ASP A 201 -5.24 -15.66 -10.14
N ALA A 202 -5.53 -14.68 -9.28
CA ALA A 202 -5.31 -13.27 -9.59
C ALA A 202 -3.83 -12.97 -9.86
N ALA A 203 -2.94 -13.40 -8.98
CA ALA A 203 -1.51 -13.17 -9.11
C ALA A 203 -0.94 -13.78 -10.40
N LYS A 204 -1.37 -14.98 -10.80
CA LYS A 204 -0.97 -15.60 -12.08
C LYS A 204 -1.46 -14.81 -13.30
N ALA A 205 -2.59 -14.10 -13.19
CA ALA A 205 -3.17 -13.33 -14.29
C ALA A 205 -2.43 -12.01 -14.56
N PHE A 206 -2.11 -11.22 -13.52
CA PHE A 206 -1.47 -9.90 -13.68
C PHE A 206 0.03 -9.87 -13.30
N ARG A 207 0.57 -10.96 -12.72
CA ARG A 207 1.98 -11.27 -12.49
C ARG A 207 2.77 -10.14 -11.80
N PRO A 208 2.46 -9.82 -10.52
CA PRO A 208 3.26 -8.86 -9.77
C PRO A 208 4.63 -9.46 -9.45
N SER A 209 5.70 -8.64 -9.45
CA SER A 209 7.04 -9.12 -9.05
C SER A 209 7.10 -9.50 -7.57
N ILE A 210 6.36 -8.77 -6.72
CA ILE A 210 6.24 -9.02 -5.27
C ILE A 210 4.77 -9.05 -4.90
N LEU A 211 4.37 -10.11 -4.19
CA LEU A 211 3.02 -10.27 -3.67
C LEU A 211 3.04 -10.33 -2.14
N TYR A 212 2.28 -9.45 -1.51
CA TYR A 212 2.00 -9.46 -0.08
C TYR A 212 0.53 -9.86 0.14
N PRO A 213 0.23 -11.05 0.70
CA PRO A 213 -1.09 -11.27 1.26
C PRO A 213 -1.25 -10.38 2.49
N TYR A 214 -2.40 -9.71 2.59
CA TYR A 214 -2.75 -8.86 3.72
C TYR A 214 -4.22 -9.07 4.08
N HIS A 215 -4.73 -8.50 5.16
CA HIS A 215 -6.12 -8.70 5.59
C HIS A 215 -6.50 -10.19 5.56
N TYR A 216 -5.62 -11.06 6.08
CA TYR A 216 -5.82 -12.51 5.95
C TYR A 216 -6.38 -13.16 7.23
N GLY A 217 -6.57 -12.42 8.34
CA GLY A 217 -7.07 -12.95 9.60
C GLY A 217 -6.34 -14.22 10.00
N GLU A 218 -7.09 -15.31 10.22
CA GLU A 218 -6.56 -16.63 10.58
C GLU A 218 -6.28 -17.53 9.35
N THR A 219 -6.37 -16.99 8.12
CA THR A 219 -6.11 -17.77 6.90
C THR A 219 -4.65 -18.22 6.84
N ASP A 220 -4.43 -19.50 6.60
CA ASP A 220 -3.09 -20.08 6.47
C ASP A 220 -2.38 -19.60 5.22
N THR A 221 -1.43 -18.67 5.40
CA THR A 221 -0.67 -18.07 4.31
C THR A 221 0.29 -19.05 3.62
N SER A 222 0.65 -20.18 4.24
CA SER A 222 1.52 -21.20 3.63
C SER A 222 0.88 -21.83 2.38
N LYS A 223 -0.44 -21.93 2.33
CA LYS A 223 -1.17 -22.40 1.15
C LYS A 223 -0.92 -21.53 -0.08
N LEU A 224 -0.88 -20.19 0.08
CA LEU A 224 -0.58 -19.29 -1.01
C LEU A 224 0.85 -19.48 -1.52
N VAL A 225 1.81 -19.66 -0.60
CA VAL A 225 3.22 -19.93 -0.96
C VAL A 225 3.32 -21.22 -1.79
N ASP A 226 2.63 -22.29 -1.37
CA ASP A 226 2.61 -23.56 -2.11
C ASP A 226 1.96 -23.45 -3.49
N LEU A 227 0.87 -22.68 -3.62
CA LEU A 227 0.18 -22.46 -4.89
C LEU A 227 0.99 -21.69 -5.92
N LEU A 228 1.94 -20.87 -5.46
CA LEU A 228 2.78 -20.00 -6.30
C LEU A 228 4.25 -20.45 -6.38
N LYS A 229 4.65 -21.56 -5.76
CA LYS A 229 6.05 -22.02 -5.68
C LYS A 229 6.75 -22.19 -7.03
N ASP A 230 5.98 -22.48 -8.09
CA ASP A 230 6.49 -22.69 -9.44
C ASP A 230 6.50 -21.41 -10.29
N GLU A 231 5.89 -20.32 -9.83
CA GLU A 231 5.85 -19.00 -10.46
C GLU A 231 7.11 -18.20 -10.10
N LYS A 232 8.23 -18.46 -10.79
CA LYS A 232 9.56 -17.93 -10.43
C LYS A 232 9.71 -16.41 -10.49
N ASP A 233 8.84 -15.73 -11.19
CA ASP A 233 8.79 -14.27 -11.32
C ASP A 233 7.83 -13.58 -10.32
N ILE A 234 7.19 -14.36 -9.43
CA ILE A 234 6.32 -13.84 -8.35
C ILE A 234 6.95 -14.19 -7.01
N GLU A 235 7.49 -13.21 -6.31
CA GLU A 235 8.00 -13.37 -4.96
C GLU A 235 6.87 -13.16 -3.93
N VAL A 236 6.44 -14.22 -3.23
CA VAL A 236 5.45 -14.10 -2.13
C VAL A 236 6.17 -13.73 -0.84
N ARG A 237 5.82 -12.59 -0.27
CA ARG A 237 6.37 -12.10 1.01
C ARG A 237 5.30 -12.07 2.09
N ILE A 238 5.44 -12.92 3.09
CA ILE A 238 4.52 -12.93 4.23
C ILE A 238 4.97 -11.88 5.26
N ARG A 239 4.07 -11.00 5.65
CA ARG A 239 4.21 -10.04 6.75
C ARG A 239 3.06 -10.26 7.73
N LYS A 240 3.20 -9.79 8.96
CA LYS A 240 2.12 -9.91 9.96
C LYS A 240 1.02 -8.89 9.63
N MET A 241 0.00 -9.34 8.90
CA MET A 241 -1.14 -8.56 8.41
C MET A 241 -2.48 -9.29 8.71
N GLN A 242 -2.55 -9.85 9.91
CA GLN A 242 -3.73 -10.55 10.42
C GLN A 242 -4.84 -9.57 10.80
#